data_8e6b95dafc352d8fdda4a42b41993985
#
_entry.id   8e6b95dafc352d8fdda4a42b41993985
#
_cell.length_a   1.000
_cell.length_b   1.000
_cell.length_c   1.000
_cell.angle_alpha   90.00
_cell.angle_beta   90.00
_cell.angle_gamma   90.00
#
_symmetry.space_group_name_H-M   'P 1'
#
loop_
_entity.id
_entity.type
_entity.pdbx_description
1 polymer ?
#
loop_
_entity_poly.entity_id
_entity_poly.type
_entity_poly.pdbx_seq_one_letter_code
_entity_poly.pdbx_strand_id
1 'polypeptide(L)'
;MDGSKGFEDALTGEQKIRNFNINFGPQHPAAHGVLRLVLELDGEIVERCDPHIGLLHRGTEKLMESRTYLQNLPYFDRLDYVGTMNQEHAWVLAIEKLCNVEVPRRAQLIRVLYCEIGRILNHLLNVTTQAMDVGALTPPLWGFEEREKLMIFYERACGARLHAAYFRPGGVHQDLPPELIDDIATWCEEFPSRLQDIDDLLTENRIFKQRNADIGVVTEQDIQEHGFSGVMVRGSGLAWDLRRAQPYECYDEFEFQIPVGKNGDCYDRYLVRMAEMRESVKIMVQACEKLKLPENQGDVLARGKITPPKRSEMKTSMEALIHHFKLYTEGFHVPAGEVYACVEAPKGEFGVYLVADGSNKPYRAKLRAPGFLHLQAMDYICKGHQLADVAAILGSLDIVFGEVDR
;
A
#
# COMPACT_ATOMS: atom_id res chain seq x y z
N MET A 1 16.25 27.63 -35.76
CA MET A 1 16.21 28.55 -34.60
C MET A 1 16.40 29.96 -35.15
N ASP A 2 15.35 30.73 -35.14
CA ASP A 2 15.36 32.07 -35.71
C ASP A 2 15.95 33.07 -34.68
N GLY A 3 17.21 33.45 -34.86
CA GLY A 3 17.93 34.36 -33.97
C GLY A 3 17.45 35.82 -34.02
N SER A 4 16.50 36.16 -34.90
CA SER A 4 16.00 37.52 -35.07
C SER A 4 14.98 37.93 -33.98
N LYS A 5 14.17 37.00 -33.48
CA LYS A 5 13.15 37.26 -32.43
C LYS A 5 13.77 37.65 -31.09
N GLY A 6 14.92 37.09 -30.72
CA GLY A 6 15.61 37.43 -29.47
C GLY A 6 16.22 38.84 -29.42
N PHE A 7 16.40 39.49 -30.57
CA PHE A 7 16.95 40.83 -30.65
C PHE A 7 15.89 41.95 -30.58
N GLU A 8 14.69 41.67 -31.10
CA GLU A 8 13.55 42.57 -31.00
C GLU A 8 12.97 42.65 -29.58
N ASP A 9 12.93 41.50 -28.86
CA ASP A 9 12.47 41.44 -27.46
C ASP A 9 13.42 42.24 -26.51
N ALA A 10 14.70 42.29 -26.82
CA ALA A 10 15.68 43.10 -26.05
C ALA A 10 15.52 44.60 -26.23
N LEU A 11 14.93 45.04 -27.35
CA LEU A 11 14.71 46.47 -27.67
C LEU A 11 13.38 47.00 -27.09
N THR A 12 12.40 46.12 -26.83
CA THR A 12 11.07 46.51 -26.30
C THR A 12 10.98 46.47 -24.78
N GLY A 13 12.02 45.97 -24.10
CA GLY A 13 12.03 45.82 -22.65
C GLY A 13 11.05 44.78 -22.09
N GLU A 14 10.31 44.09 -22.95
CA GLU A 14 9.50 42.92 -22.59
C GLU A 14 10.41 41.69 -22.55
N GLN A 15 10.95 41.39 -21.38
CA GLN A 15 11.55 40.06 -21.14
C GLN A 15 10.43 39.03 -21.24
N LYS A 16 10.26 38.41 -22.41
CA LYS A 16 9.48 37.16 -22.51
C LYS A 16 10.21 36.11 -21.69
N ILE A 17 9.64 35.77 -20.54
CA ILE A 17 10.05 34.65 -19.73
C ILE A 17 10.00 33.43 -20.64
N ARG A 18 11.13 32.73 -20.81
CA ARG A 18 11.21 31.49 -21.57
C ARG A 18 10.92 30.35 -20.61
N ASN A 19 9.71 29.80 -20.69
CA ASN A 19 9.43 28.51 -20.06
C ASN A 19 10.40 27.48 -20.64
N PHE A 20 11.00 26.68 -19.77
CA PHE A 20 11.86 25.60 -20.20
C PHE A 20 11.40 24.28 -19.59
N ASN A 21 11.57 23.20 -20.35
CA ASN A 21 11.16 21.88 -19.92
C ASN A 21 12.33 21.14 -19.30
N ILE A 22 12.09 20.53 -18.13
CA ILE A 22 13.05 19.68 -17.43
C ILE A 22 12.45 18.29 -17.30
N ASN A 23 13.28 17.25 -17.46
CA ASN A 23 12.95 15.90 -17.07
C ASN A 23 13.38 15.67 -15.63
N PHE A 24 12.42 15.42 -14.75
CA PHE A 24 12.64 14.96 -13.38
C PHE A 24 12.49 13.44 -13.38
N GLY A 25 13.61 12.73 -13.26
CA GLY A 25 13.66 11.28 -13.42
C GLY A 25 13.70 10.79 -14.89
N PRO A 26 13.78 9.47 -15.14
CA PRO A 26 13.72 8.38 -14.13
C PRO A 26 14.96 8.24 -13.23
N GLN A 27 16.12 8.73 -13.64
CA GLN A 27 17.31 8.74 -12.79
C GLN A 27 17.31 9.99 -11.90
N HIS A 28 16.59 9.90 -10.79
CA HIS A 28 16.54 10.89 -9.73
C HIS A 28 16.19 10.20 -8.41
N PRO A 29 16.79 10.52 -7.26
CA PRO A 29 16.50 9.88 -5.98
C PRO A 29 15.01 9.88 -5.62
N ALA A 30 14.33 11.00 -5.80
CA ALA A 30 12.91 11.16 -5.50
C ALA A 30 11.96 10.61 -6.60
N ALA A 31 12.46 10.11 -7.72
CA ALA A 31 11.65 9.54 -8.81
C ALA A 31 11.43 8.03 -8.68
N HIS A 32 11.79 7.41 -7.56
CA HIS A 32 11.65 5.98 -7.28
C HIS A 32 12.26 5.06 -8.38
N GLY A 33 13.18 5.57 -9.19
CA GLY A 33 13.89 4.87 -10.24
C GLY A 33 13.14 4.71 -11.57
N VAL A 34 11.83 4.95 -11.63
CA VAL A 34 10.97 4.65 -12.79
C VAL A 34 9.98 5.74 -13.16
N LEU A 35 9.88 6.82 -12.39
CA LEU A 35 9.04 7.96 -12.73
C LEU A 35 9.79 8.94 -13.63
N ARG A 36 9.18 9.33 -14.73
CA ARG A 36 9.59 10.46 -15.51
C ARG A 36 8.52 11.56 -15.41
N LEU A 37 8.88 12.70 -14.80
CA LEU A 37 8.05 13.90 -14.86
C LEU A 37 8.62 14.86 -15.91
N VAL A 38 7.80 15.33 -16.80
CA VAL A 38 8.15 16.44 -17.69
C VAL A 38 7.60 17.70 -17.05
N LEU A 39 8.49 18.53 -16.52
CA LEU A 39 8.15 19.77 -15.85
C LEU A 39 8.34 20.94 -16.80
N GLU A 40 7.34 21.79 -16.90
CA GLU A 40 7.43 23.09 -17.54
C GLU A 40 7.57 24.16 -16.44
N LEU A 41 8.66 24.92 -16.49
CA LEU A 41 9.03 25.87 -15.44
C LEU A 41 9.08 27.30 -15.96
N ASP A 42 8.56 28.22 -15.14
CA ASP A 42 8.85 29.63 -15.22
C ASP A 42 9.85 30.02 -14.11
N GLY A 43 11.12 30.10 -14.48
CA GLY A 43 12.21 30.17 -13.51
C GLY A 43 12.31 28.88 -12.69
N GLU A 44 11.98 28.92 -11.40
CA GLU A 44 11.92 27.76 -10.52
C GLU A 44 10.48 27.33 -10.18
N ILE A 45 9.48 28.07 -10.69
CA ILE A 45 8.05 27.78 -10.43
C ILE A 45 7.53 26.79 -11.45
N VAL A 46 6.80 25.78 -10.99
CA VAL A 46 6.16 24.77 -11.82
C VAL A 46 4.87 25.32 -12.42
N GLU A 47 4.84 25.45 -13.74
CA GLU A 47 3.64 25.79 -14.51
C GLU A 47 2.83 24.56 -14.91
N ARG A 48 3.53 23.48 -15.24
CA ARG A 48 2.94 22.22 -15.63
C ARG A 48 3.80 21.02 -15.22
N CYS A 49 3.14 19.95 -14.79
CA CYS A 49 3.77 18.70 -14.42
C CYS A 49 3.09 17.54 -15.14
N ASP A 50 3.76 16.92 -16.10
CA ASP A 50 3.22 15.81 -16.89
C ASP A 50 3.88 14.49 -16.47
N PRO A 51 3.18 13.60 -15.72
CA PRO A 51 3.73 12.33 -15.28
C PRO A 51 3.68 11.27 -16.39
N HIS A 52 4.85 10.76 -16.78
CA HIS A 52 5.01 9.65 -17.71
C HIS A 52 5.26 8.38 -16.93
N ILE A 53 4.31 7.46 -16.96
CA ILE A 53 4.34 6.16 -16.31
C ILE A 53 4.53 5.03 -17.34
N GLY A 54 4.70 3.80 -16.86
CA GLY A 54 4.78 2.60 -17.69
C GLY A 54 6.18 1.98 -17.75
N LEU A 55 7.20 2.58 -17.15
CA LEU A 55 8.56 2.01 -17.13
C LEU A 55 8.64 0.72 -16.30
N LEU A 56 7.67 0.47 -15.42
CA LEU A 56 7.52 -0.76 -14.67
C LEU A 56 6.27 -1.56 -15.07
N HIS A 57 5.70 -1.30 -16.25
CA HIS A 57 4.54 -2.05 -16.71
C HIS A 57 4.93 -3.48 -17.08
N ARG A 58 4.30 -4.44 -16.42
CA ARG A 58 4.59 -5.88 -16.54
C ARG A 58 3.42 -6.67 -17.13
N GLY A 59 2.33 -5.99 -17.48
CA GLY A 59 1.12 -6.61 -18.01
C GLY A 59 0.41 -7.54 -17.03
N THR A 60 0.48 -7.24 -15.73
CA THR A 60 -0.02 -8.11 -14.65
C THR A 60 -1.49 -8.49 -14.85
N GLU A 61 -2.36 -7.53 -15.13
CA GLU A 61 -3.79 -7.80 -15.34
C GLU A 61 -4.01 -8.79 -16.49
N LYS A 62 -3.25 -8.68 -17.59
CA LYS A 62 -3.36 -9.60 -18.73
C LYS A 62 -2.77 -10.97 -18.45
N LEU A 63 -1.64 -11.03 -17.74
CA LEU A 63 -1.03 -12.30 -17.33
C LEU A 63 -1.95 -13.11 -16.42
N MET A 64 -2.68 -12.44 -15.53
CA MET A 64 -3.62 -13.07 -14.61
C MET A 64 -4.72 -13.86 -15.33
N GLU A 65 -5.17 -13.43 -16.50
CA GLU A 65 -6.18 -14.14 -17.32
C GLU A 65 -5.69 -15.51 -17.80
N SER A 66 -4.38 -15.72 -17.84
CA SER A 66 -3.77 -16.99 -18.29
C SER A 66 -3.43 -17.98 -17.18
N ARG A 67 -3.46 -17.53 -15.92
CA ARG A 67 -3.04 -18.29 -14.74
C ARG A 67 -4.22 -18.68 -13.87
N THR A 68 -4.07 -19.74 -13.09
CA THR A 68 -5.09 -20.15 -12.11
C THR A 68 -5.18 -19.12 -10.98
N TYR A 69 -6.29 -19.11 -10.25
CA TYR A 69 -6.51 -18.19 -9.14
C TYR A 69 -5.39 -18.26 -8.09
N LEU A 70 -4.89 -19.44 -7.77
CA LEU A 70 -3.79 -19.61 -6.82
C LEU A 70 -2.45 -19.12 -7.39
N GLN A 71 -2.18 -19.35 -8.68
CA GLN A 71 -0.96 -18.89 -9.34
C GLN A 71 -0.90 -17.36 -9.50
N ASN A 72 -2.03 -16.68 -9.40
CA ASN A 72 -2.11 -15.23 -9.48
C ASN A 72 -1.69 -14.54 -8.19
N LEU A 73 -1.73 -15.21 -7.05
CA LEU A 73 -1.41 -14.62 -5.75
C LEU A 73 -0.03 -13.94 -5.71
N PRO A 74 1.08 -14.54 -6.20
CA PRO A 74 2.38 -13.88 -6.20
C PRO A 74 2.46 -12.58 -6.99
N TYR A 75 1.56 -12.31 -7.93
CA TYR A 75 1.52 -11.02 -8.61
C TYR A 75 1.14 -9.90 -7.66
N PHE A 76 0.23 -10.16 -6.70
CA PHE A 76 -0.21 -9.16 -5.73
C PHE A 76 0.91 -8.71 -4.82
N ASP A 77 1.79 -9.61 -4.38
CA ASP A 77 2.97 -9.24 -3.59
C ASP A 77 3.88 -8.23 -4.30
N ARG A 78 3.88 -8.24 -5.62
CA ARG A 78 4.74 -7.42 -6.46
C ARG A 78 4.09 -6.17 -7.00
N LEU A 79 2.84 -5.92 -6.65
CA LEU A 79 2.14 -4.67 -6.96
C LEU A 79 2.61 -3.57 -6.02
N ASP A 80 2.17 -3.58 -4.78
CA ASP A 80 2.77 -2.77 -3.73
C ASP A 80 3.79 -3.63 -2.96
N TYR A 81 5.04 -3.60 -3.39
CA TYR A 81 6.10 -4.42 -2.79
C TYR A 81 6.56 -3.92 -1.40
N VAL A 82 5.91 -2.92 -0.85
CA VAL A 82 6.15 -2.43 0.51
C VAL A 82 5.08 -2.93 1.48
N GLY A 83 3.81 -2.94 1.06
CA GLY A 83 2.67 -3.44 1.85
C GLY A 83 2.09 -4.73 1.26
N THR A 84 2.91 -5.76 1.06
CA THR A 84 2.60 -6.94 0.26
C THR A 84 1.35 -7.71 0.70
N MET A 85 1.22 -8.02 1.99
CA MET A 85 0.10 -8.83 2.48
C MET A 85 -1.25 -8.10 2.40
N ASN A 86 -1.27 -6.77 2.42
CA ASN A 86 -2.49 -6.01 2.17
C ASN A 86 -3.01 -6.20 0.74
N GLN A 87 -2.11 -6.35 -0.22
CA GLN A 87 -2.45 -6.60 -1.62
C GLN A 87 -3.00 -8.03 -1.82
N GLU A 88 -2.34 -9.03 -1.22
CA GLU A 88 -2.82 -10.40 -1.20
C GLU A 88 -4.25 -10.48 -0.63
N HIS A 89 -4.51 -9.71 0.43
CA HIS A 89 -5.79 -9.69 1.13
C HIS A 89 -6.96 -9.34 0.20
N ALA A 90 -6.83 -8.30 -0.62
CA ALA A 90 -7.89 -7.91 -1.56
C ALA A 90 -8.20 -9.04 -2.57
N TRP A 91 -7.17 -9.76 -3.03
CA TRP A 91 -7.34 -10.87 -3.96
C TRP A 91 -8.08 -12.05 -3.33
N VAL A 92 -7.66 -12.47 -2.14
CA VAL A 92 -8.30 -13.61 -1.48
C VAL A 92 -9.74 -13.29 -1.07
N LEU A 93 -10.01 -12.05 -0.60
CA LEU A 93 -11.37 -11.60 -0.31
C LEU A 93 -12.29 -11.63 -1.54
N ALA A 94 -11.78 -11.25 -2.72
CA ALA A 94 -12.56 -11.31 -3.96
C ALA A 94 -12.96 -12.76 -4.31
N ILE A 95 -12.02 -13.70 -4.17
CA ILE A 95 -12.28 -15.13 -4.43
C ILE A 95 -13.25 -15.69 -3.38
N GLU A 96 -13.04 -15.39 -2.11
CA GLU A 96 -13.86 -15.87 -1.01
C GLU A 96 -15.31 -15.40 -1.12
N LYS A 97 -15.52 -14.13 -1.52
CA LYS A 97 -16.87 -13.60 -1.81
C LYS A 97 -17.56 -14.36 -2.95
N LEU A 98 -16.86 -14.63 -4.05
CA LEU A 98 -17.43 -15.39 -5.19
C LEU A 98 -17.70 -16.84 -4.82
N CYS A 99 -16.82 -17.46 -4.05
CA CYS A 99 -16.98 -18.87 -3.63
C CYS A 99 -17.87 -19.04 -2.39
N ASN A 100 -18.31 -17.92 -1.75
CA ASN A 100 -19.06 -17.91 -0.50
C ASN A 100 -18.41 -18.78 0.59
N VAL A 101 -17.12 -18.52 0.86
CA VAL A 101 -16.32 -19.27 1.84
C VAL A 101 -16.17 -18.46 3.12
N GLU A 102 -16.52 -19.08 4.23
CA GLU A 102 -16.30 -18.50 5.55
C GLU A 102 -14.88 -18.81 6.03
N VAL A 103 -14.13 -17.76 6.35
CA VAL A 103 -12.76 -17.86 6.84
C VAL A 103 -12.77 -18.17 8.33
N PRO A 104 -11.96 -19.13 8.82
CA PRO A 104 -11.86 -19.41 10.24
C PRO A 104 -11.41 -18.21 11.06
N ARG A 105 -11.95 -18.04 12.25
CA ARG A 105 -11.72 -16.90 13.13
C ARG A 105 -10.22 -16.64 13.37
N ARG A 106 -9.46 -17.70 13.64
CA ARG A 106 -8.00 -17.61 13.84
C ARG A 106 -7.29 -17.01 12.65
N ALA A 107 -7.67 -17.41 11.43
CA ALA A 107 -7.10 -16.88 10.21
C ALA A 107 -7.44 -15.40 10.00
N GLN A 108 -8.66 -14.98 10.35
CA GLN A 108 -9.05 -13.56 10.28
C GLN A 108 -8.17 -12.69 11.20
N LEU A 109 -7.95 -13.12 12.43
CA LEU A 109 -7.07 -12.44 13.39
C LEU A 109 -5.62 -12.35 12.90
N ILE A 110 -5.10 -13.44 12.31
CA ILE A 110 -3.76 -13.46 11.71
C ILE A 110 -3.68 -12.48 10.54
N ARG A 111 -4.68 -12.45 9.66
CA ARG A 111 -4.72 -11.51 8.53
C ARG A 111 -4.72 -10.07 9.00
N VAL A 112 -5.54 -9.71 10.00
CA VAL A 112 -5.56 -8.37 10.58
C VAL A 112 -4.18 -8.02 11.15
N LEU A 113 -3.57 -8.90 11.94
CA LEU A 113 -2.24 -8.68 12.53
C LEU A 113 -1.21 -8.36 11.43
N TYR A 114 -1.14 -9.17 10.38
CA TYR A 114 -0.15 -8.99 9.31
C TYR A 114 -0.47 -7.84 8.36
N CYS A 115 -1.73 -7.46 8.20
CA CYS A 115 -2.10 -6.23 7.50
C CYS A 115 -1.60 -4.98 8.23
N GLU A 116 -1.68 -4.96 9.56
CA GLU A 116 -1.19 -3.84 10.34
C GLU A 116 0.36 -3.81 10.45
N ILE A 117 1.02 -4.97 10.49
CA ILE A 117 2.48 -5.04 10.31
C ILE A 117 2.87 -4.46 8.94
N GLY A 118 2.17 -4.82 7.87
CA GLY A 118 2.37 -4.28 6.54
C GLY A 118 2.17 -2.77 6.46
N ARG A 119 1.19 -2.24 7.19
CA ARG A 119 0.96 -0.80 7.30
C ARG A 119 2.13 -0.08 7.96
N ILE A 120 2.64 -0.61 9.07
CA ILE A 120 3.81 -0.02 9.75
C ILE A 120 5.05 -0.10 8.86
N LEU A 121 5.29 -1.24 8.20
CA LEU A 121 6.38 -1.41 7.23
C LEU A 121 6.35 -0.33 6.14
N ASN A 122 5.15 -0.05 5.62
CA ASN A 122 4.97 0.97 4.60
C ASN A 122 5.19 2.38 5.13
N HIS A 123 4.56 2.72 6.25
CA HIS A 123 4.65 4.07 6.81
C HIS A 123 6.05 4.42 7.29
N LEU A 124 6.79 3.46 7.86
CA LEU A 124 8.20 3.65 8.21
C LEU A 124 9.05 3.98 6.98
N LEU A 125 8.84 3.25 5.87
CA LEU A 125 9.55 3.55 4.63
C LEU A 125 9.15 4.94 4.11
N ASN A 126 7.87 5.21 4.00
CA ASN A 126 7.38 6.47 3.41
C ASN A 126 7.82 7.70 4.21
N VAL A 127 7.56 7.71 5.53
CA VAL A 127 7.92 8.83 6.42
C VAL A 127 9.41 9.13 6.36
N THR A 128 10.24 8.09 6.42
CA THR A 128 11.70 8.27 6.47
C THR A 128 12.28 8.65 5.12
N THR A 129 11.75 8.14 4.00
CA THR A 129 12.19 8.56 2.67
C THR A 129 11.69 9.95 2.30
N GLN A 130 10.48 10.36 2.71
CA GLN A 130 10.02 11.74 2.59
C GLN A 130 10.94 12.70 3.36
N ALA A 131 11.38 12.32 4.56
CA ALA A 131 12.35 13.10 5.33
C ALA A 131 13.71 13.20 4.58
N MET A 132 14.15 12.12 3.94
CA MET A 132 15.36 12.09 3.13
C MET A 132 15.24 13.00 1.91
N ASP A 133 14.10 13.06 1.25
CA ASP A 133 13.85 13.91 0.08
C ASP A 133 13.94 15.40 0.42
N VAL A 134 13.67 15.78 1.66
CA VAL A 134 13.86 17.15 2.17
C VAL A 134 15.20 17.35 2.89
N GLY A 135 16.09 16.34 2.87
CA GLY A 135 17.48 16.45 3.31
C GLY A 135 17.84 15.78 4.64
N ALA A 136 16.90 15.14 5.33
CA ALA A 136 17.16 14.42 6.59
C ALA A 136 17.61 12.98 6.31
N LEU A 137 18.91 12.69 6.36
CA LEU A 137 19.50 11.38 6.02
C LEU A 137 19.47 10.35 7.14
N THR A 138 19.30 10.76 8.39
CA THR A 138 19.32 9.85 9.57
C THR A 138 18.03 9.03 9.72
N PRO A 139 16.82 9.60 9.55
CA PRO A 139 15.55 8.86 9.74
C PRO A 139 15.46 7.55 8.95
N PRO A 140 15.89 7.47 7.67
CA PRO A 140 15.90 6.20 6.94
C PRO A 140 16.67 5.09 7.64
N LEU A 141 17.81 5.39 8.24
CA LEU A 141 18.63 4.39 8.93
C LEU A 141 17.88 3.81 10.14
N TRP A 142 17.23 4.66 10.95
CA TRP A 142 16.44 4.22 12.10
C TRP A 142 15.16 3.49 11.69
N GLY A 143 14.45 4.01 10.70
CA GLY A 143 13.24 3.35 10.21
C GLY A 143 13.52 1.98 9.60
N PHE A 144 14.62 1.81 8.88
CA PHE A 144 14.97 0.53 8.28
C PHE A 144 15.45 -0.50 9.31
N GLU A 145 16.03 -0.09 10.45
CA GLU A 145 16.31 -0.98 11.57
C GLU A 145 15.01 -1.63 12.11
N GLU A 146 13.97 -0.83 12.33
CA GLU A 146 12.68 -1.35 12.79
C GLU A 146 11.98 -2.18 11.72
N ARG A 147 12.08 -1.78 10.45
CA ARG A 147 11.57 -2.59 9.33
C ARG A 147 12.22 -3.95 9.25
N GLU A 148 13.52 -4.06 9.52
CA GLU A 148 14.22 -5.34 9.54
C GLU A 148 13.62 -6.30 10.56
N LYS A 149 13.31 -5.82 11.79
CA LYS A 149 12.66 -6.63 12.82
C LYS A 149 11.29 -7.15 12.36
N LEU A 150 10.49 -6.30 11.72
CA LEU A 150 9.17 -6.69 11.18
C LEU A 150 9.28 -7.70 10.01
N MET A 151 10.30 -7.59 9.16
CA MET A 151 10.55 -8.56 8.08
C MET A 151 10.97 -9.94 8.62
N ILE A 152 11.61 -10.00 9.79
CA ILE A 152 11.87 -11.27 10.49
C ILE A 152 10.54 -11.94 10.90
N PHE A 153 9.54 -11.16 11.32
CA PHE A 153 8.22 -11.71 11.63
C PHE A 153 7.53 -12.28 10.39
N TYR A 154 7.70 -11.66 9.24
CA TYR A 154 7.24 -12.21 7.95
C TYR A 154 7.95 -13.54 7.65
N GLU A 155 9.27 -13.58 7.76
CA GLU A 155 10.06 -14.78 7.49
C GLU A 155 9.67 -15.95 8.40
N ARG A 156 9.45 -15.69 9.67
CA ARG A 156 9.03 -16.73 10.64
C ARG A 156 7.62 -17.26 10.38
N ALA A 157 6.74 -16.46 9.79
CA ALA A 157 5.37 -16.87 9.45
C ALA A 157 5.30 -17.62 8.12
N CYS A 158 6.02 -17.20 7.10
CA CYS A 158 5.86 -17.70 5.74
C CYS A 158 7.14 -18.18 5.05
N GLY A 159 8.32 -17.96 5.64
CA GLY A 159 9.62 -18.31 5.05
C GLY A 159 10.19 -17.25 4.12
N ALA A 160 9.48 -16.14 3.88
CA ALA A 160 9.92 -15.05 3.03
C ALA A 160 9.88 -13.71 3.79
N ARG A 161 10.89 -12.87 3.57
CA ARG A 161 11.03 -11.58 4.25
C ARG A 161 10.09 -10.50 3.69
N LEU A 162 9.67 -10.62 2.42
CA LEU A 162 8.93 -9.57 1.72
C LEU A 162 7.75 -10.16 0.92
N HIS A 163 8.00 -10.86 -0.16
CA HIS A 163 6.98 -11.45 -1.02
C HIS A 163 6.53 -12.80 -0.46
N ALA A 164 5.50 -12.75 0.39
CA ALA A 164 5.15 -13.84 1.28
C ALA A 164 4.25 -14.89 0.65
N ALA A 165 3.29 -14.50 -0.21
CA ALA A 165 2.19 -15.34 -0.69
C ALA A 165 1.54 -16.15 0.46
N TYR A 166 1.33 -15.48 1.60
CA TYR A 166 0.93 -16.11 2.86
C TYR A 166 -0.59 -16.22 3.01
N PHE A 167 -1.33 -15.19 2.59
CA PHE A 167 -2.79 -15.25 2.57
C PHE A 167 -3.23 -16.18 1.43
N ARG A 168 -4.15 -17.06 1.75
CA ARG A 168 -4.66 -18.04 0.79
C ARG A 168 -6.19 -17.98 0.77
N PRO A 169 -6.85 -18.27 -0.36
CA PRO A 169 -8.28 -18.39 -0.36
C PRO A 169 -8.76 -19.39 0.71
N GLY A 170 -9.59 -18.90 1.64
CA GLY A 170 -10.07 -19.65 2.79
C GLY A 170 -9.24 -19.52 4.06
N GLY A 171 -8.20 -18.68 4.11
CA GLY A 171 -7.43 -18.44 5.34
C GLY A 171 -5.98 -18.02 5.10
N VAL A 172 -5.04 -18.66 5.81
CA VAL A 172 -3.59 -18.44 5.68
C VAL A 172 -2.88 -19.78 5.45
N HIS A 173 -1.69 -19.70 4.84
CA HIS A 173 -0.95 -20.90 4.44
C HIS A 173 -0.61 -21.85 5.59
N GLN A 174 -0.20 -21.28 6.72
CA GLN A 174 0.16 -22.03 7.94
C GLN A 174 -0.09 -21.17 9.19
N ASP A 175 -0.25 -21.83 10.32
CA ASP A 175 -0.44 -21.19 11.61
C ASP A 175 0.87 -20.52 12.10
N LEU A 176 0.71 -19.53 12.97
CA LEU A 176 1.83 -18.87 13.61
C LEU A 176 2.41 -19.72 14.76
N PRO A 177 3.74 -19.80 14.86
CA PRO A 177 4.38 -20.33 16.07
C PRO A 177 3.96 -19.51 17.31
N PRO A 178 3.63 -20.14 18.45
CA PRO A 178 3.20 -19.41 19.65
C PRO A 178 4.23 -18.35 20.09
N GLU A 179 5.52 -18.68 20.06
CA GLU A 179 6.62 -17.78 20.42
C GLU A 179 6.67 -16.53 19.52
N LEU A 180 6.23 -16.64 18.27
CA LEU A 180 6.19 -15.50 17.34
C LEU A 180 5.16 -14.46 17.79
N ILE A 181 4.01 -14.89 18.32
CA ILE A 181 2.99 -13.99 18.85
C ILE A 181 3.51 -13.22 20.08
N ASP A 182 4.29 -13.87 20.92
CA ASP A 182 4.91 -13.24 22.10
C ASP A 182 5.98 -12.22 21.68
N ASP A 183 6.81 -12.56 20.70
CA ASP A 183 7.83 -11.65 20.17
C ASP A 183 7.25 -10.42 19.49
N ILE A 184 6.14 -10.60 18.74
CA ILE A 184 5.41 -9.47 18.15
C ILE A 184 4.82 -8.58 19.24
N ALA A 185 4.25 -9.16 20.31
CA ALA A 185 3.73 -8.38 21.42
C ALA A 185 4.84 -7.57 22.13
N THR A 186 5.99 -8.18 22.37
CA THR A 186 7.16 -7.50 22.95
C THR A 186 7.64 -6.35 22.05
N TRP A 187 7.72 -6.57 20.74
CA TRP A 187 8.07 -5.51 19.80
C TRP A 187 7.07 -4.34 19.84
N CYS A 188 5.76 -4.63 19.99
CA CYS A 188 4.73 -3.60 20.11
C CYS A 188 4.89 -2.73 21.36
N GLU A 189 5.50 -3.25 22.45
CA GLU A 189 5.80 -2.49 23.65
C GLU A 189 7.01 -1.56 23.45
N GLU A 190 8.00 -1.98 22.67
CA GLU A 190 9.24 -1.24 22.43
C GLU A 190 9.10 -0.17 21.33
N PHE A 191 8.36 -0.47 20.28
CA PHE A 191 8.27 0.36 19.08
C PHE A 191 7.80 1.81 19.32
N PRO A 192 6.82 2.10 20.21
CA PRO A 192 6.40 3.48 20.48
C PRO A 192 7.55 4.41 20.89
N SER A 193 8.55 3.90 21.61
CA SER A 193 9.75 4.67 21.98
C SER A 193 10.61 4.99 20.74
N ARG A 194 10.76 4.02 19.82
CA ARG A 194 11.51 4.21 18.57
C ARG A 194 10.80 5.19 17.63
N LEU A 195 9.47 5.11 17.61
CA LEU A 195 8.66 6.05 16.84
C LEU A 195 8.77 7.46 17.41
N GLN A 196 8.88 7.60 18.75
CA GLN A 196 9.06 8.88 19.39
C GLN A 196 10.43 9.51 19.06
N ASP A 197 11.49 8.72 18.93
CA ASP A 197 12.81 9.23 18.49
C ASP A 197 12.73 9.89 17.09
N ILE A 198 11.93 9.31 16.17
CA ILE A 198 11.70 9.89 14.83
C ILE A 198 10.83 11.15 14.94
N ASP A 199 9.81 11.11 15.77
CA ASP A 199 8.88 12.23 16.01
C ASP A 199 9.63 13.45 16.56
N ASP A 200 10.47 13.27 17.58
CA ASP A 200 11.28 14.31 18.21
C ASP A 200 12.29 14.93 17.22
N LEU A 201 12.80 14.13 16.28
CA LEU A 201 13.75 14.61 15.28
C LEU A 201 13.08 15.43 14.18
N LEU A 202 11.87 15.05 13.74
CA LEU A 202 11.23 15.58 12.53
C LEU A 202 10.09 16.56 12.82
N THR A 203 9.18 16.22 13.73
CA THR A 203 7.88 16.91 13.85
C THR A 203 8.04 18.38 14.19
N GLU A 204 8.87 18.71 15.19
CA GLU A 204 9.11 20.13 15.55
C GLU A 204 10.33 20.73 14.86
N ASN A 205 10.95 20.00 13.92
CA ASN A 205 12.09 20.51 13.18
C ASN A 205 11.66 21.65 12.24
N ARG A 206 12.23 22.83 12.44
CA ARG A 206 11.89 24.02 11.67
C ARG A 206 12.09 23.85 10.16
N ILE A 207 13.15 23.17 9.74
CA ILE A 207 13.45 22.93 8.32
C ILE A 207 12.41 22.00 7.73
N PHE A 208 12.12 20.88 8.41
CA PHE A 208 11.12 19.91 7.95
C PHE A 208 9.73 20.53 7.85
N LYS A 209 9.32 21.33 8.86
CA LYS A 209 8.04 22.08 8.81
C LYS A 209 7.97 23.01 7.62
N GLN A 210 8.99 23.87 7.41
CA GLN A 210 9.01 24.84 6.31
C GLN A 210 9.03 24.19 4.92
N ARG A 211 9.49 22.94 4.82
CA ARG A 211 9.53 22.18 3.57
C ARG A 211 8.27 21.36 3.30
N ASN A 212 7.31 21.29 4.24
CA ASN A 212 6.11 20.46 4.11
C ASN A 212 4.81 21.23 4.42
N ALA A 213 4.86 22.25 5.29
CA ALA A 213 3.67 23.03 5.65
C ALA A 213 3.25 23.96 4.49
N ASP A 214 1.95 23.99 4.24
CA ASP A 214 1.31 24.75 3.14
C ASP A 214 1.79 24.34 1.74
N ILE A 215 2.43 23.18 1.60
CA ILE A 215 2.91 22.64 0.32
C ILE A 215 2.04 21.48 -0.11
N GLY A 216 1.60 21.49 -1.38
CA GLY A 216 0.78 20.44 -1.97
C GLY A 216 -0.56 20.25 -1.26
N VAL A 217 -1.25 21.36 -1.00
CA VAL A 217 -2.55 21.36 -0.33
C VAL A 217 -3.60 20.73 -1.21
N VAL A 218 -4.39 19.82 -0.60
CA VAL A 218 -5.53 19.14 -1.22
C VAL A 218 -6.77 19.43 -0.38
N THR A 219 -7.80 19.98 -1.03
CA THR A 219 -9.08 20.31 -0.37
C THR A 219 -10.05 19.13 -0.40
N GLU A 220 -11.14 19.23 0.35
CA GLU A 220 -12.21 18.22 0.34
C GLU A 220 -12.87 18.09 -1.04
N GLN A 221 -12.96 19.17 -1.82
CA GLN A 221 -13.49 19.14 -3.18
C GLN A 221 -12.55 18.35 -4.10
N ASP A 222 -11.24 18.58 -4.02
CA ASP A 222 -10.23 17.89 -4.81
C ASP A 222 -10.23 16.37 -4.60
N ILE A 223 -10.55 15.93 -3.37
CA ILE A 223 -10.68 14.51 -3.03
C ILE A 223 -11.71 13.83 -3.92
N GLN A 224 -12.87 14.47 -4.09
CA GLN A 224 -13.96 13.90 -4.90
C GLN A 224 -13.64 13.97 -6.39
N GLU A 225 -13.07 15.09 -6.86
CA GLU A 225 -12.75 15.28 -8.28
C GLU A 225 -11.65 14.33 -8.77
N HIS A 226 -10.63 14.07 -7.95
CA HIS A 226 -9.51 13.20 -8.31
C HIS A 226 -9.61 11.76 -7.82
N GLY A 227 -10.62 11.45 -6.99
CA GLY A 227 -10.86 10.09 -6.46
C GLY A 227 -9.77 9.62 -5.49
N PHE A 228 -9.26 10.52 -4.65
CA PHE A 228 -8.27 10.20 -3.63
C PHE A 228 -8.80 9.22 -2.58
N SER A 229 -7.90 8.54 -1.91
CA SER A 229 -8.21 7.59 -0.83
C SER A 229 -7.08 7.55 0.21
N GLY A 230 -7.33 6.89 1.34
CA GLY A 230 -6.35 6.70 2.38
C GLY A 230 -5.89 7.99 3.06
N VAL A 231 -4.58 8.10 3.26
CA VAL A 231 -3.96 9.26 3.95
C VAL A 231 -4.21 10.58 3.23
N MET A 232 -4.36 10.57 1.89
CA MET A 232 -4.70 11.78 1.14
C MET A 232 -6.05 12.36 1.58
N VAL A 233 -7.03 11.51 1.82
CA VAL A 233 -8.37 11.90 2.31
C VAL A 233 -8.32 12.34 3.77
N ARG A 234 -7.66 11.54 4.62
CA ARG A 234 -7.56 11.82 6.05
C ARG A 234 -6.74 13.07 6.34
N GLY A 235 -5.68 13.34 5.57
CA GLY A 235 -4.90 14.57 5.68
C GLY A 235 -5.71 15.83 5.43
N SER A 236 -6.71 15.77 4.57
CA SER A 236 -7.58 16.90 4.20
C SER A 236 -8.84 17.07 5.08
N GLY A 237 -8.94 16.33 6.17
CA GLY A 237 -10.00 16.54 7.18
C GLY A 237 -11.15 15.56 7.20
N LEU A 238 -11.19 14.57 6.27
CA LEU A 238 -12.26 13.57 6.21
C LEU A 238 -11.84 12.29 6.94
N ALA A 239 -12.65 11.86 7.91
CA ALA A 239 -12.44 10.62 8.65
C ALA A 239 -12.96 9.40 7.86
N TRP A 240 -12.39 9.14 6.68
CA TRP A 240 -12.76 8.00 5.85
C TRP A 240 -11.73 6.88 5.96
N ASP A 241 -12.18 5.71 6.37
CA ASP A 241 -11.37 4.49 6.48
C ASP A 241 -12.25 3.27 6.27
N LEU A 242 -11.90 2.42 5.32
CA LEU A 242 -12.68 1.22 4.97
C LEU A 242 -12.76 0.22 6.12
N ARG A 243 -11.77 0.19 7.01
CA ARG A 243 -11.79 -0.67 8.21
C ARG A 243 -12.94 -0.33 9.15
N ARG A 244 -13.49 0.90 9.07
CA ARG A 244 -14.67 1.37 9.84
C ARG A 244 -15.91 1.54 8.98
N ALA A 245 -15.79 2.10 7.76
CA ALA A 245 -16.92 2.37 6.89
C ALA A 245 -17.53 1.10 6.29
N GLN A 246 -16.70 0.12 5.97
CA GLN A 246 -17.10 -1.18 5.43
C GLN A 246 -16.18 -2.26 6.02
N PRO A 247 -16.37 -2.62 7.30
CA PRO A 247 -15.50 -3.59 7.97
C PRO A 247 -15.41 -4.91 7.21
N TYR A 248 -14.21 -5.41 7.12
CA TYR A 248 -13.90 -6.72 6.56
C TYR A 248 -13.11 -7.52 7.59
N GLU A 249 -13.14 -8.87 7.48
CA GLU A 249 -12.64 -9.76 8.52
C GLU A 249 -13.26 -9.40 9.88
N CYS A 250 -12.45 -9.10 10.86
CA CYS A 250 -12.90 -8.77 12.21
C CYS A 250 -12.48 -7.37 12.68
N TYR A 251 -12.29 -6.41 11.76
CA TYR A 251 -11.88 -5.04 12.13
C TYR A 251 -12.91 -4.30 12.99
N ASP A 252 -14.17 -4.67 12.93
CA ASP A 252 -15.26 -4.11 13.77
C ASP A 252 -15.08 -4.38 15.27
N GLU A 253 -14.28 -5.39 15.62
CA GLU A 253 -14.01 -5.77 17.01
C GLU A 253 -12.79 -5.12 17.63
N PHE A 254 -12.03 -4.34 16.86
CA PHE A 254 -10.83 -3.67 17.34
C PHE A 254 -11.10 -2.22 17.70
N GLU A 255 -10.51 -1.77 18.79
CA GLU A 255 -10.57 -0.37 19.20
C GLU A 255 -9.40 0.40 18.64
N PHE A 256 -9.66 1.34 17.75
CA PHE A 256 -8.68 2.26 17.20
C PHE A 256 -9.37 3.55 16.74
N GLN A 257 -8.61 4.63 16.61
CA GLN A 257 -9.07 5.91 16.10
C GLN A 257 -8.61 6.10 14.65
N ILE A 258 -9.36 6.91 13.90
CA ILE A 258 -8.97 7.34 12.57
C ILE A 258 -8.29 8.71 12.72
N PRO A 259 -6.96 8.81 12.53
CA PRO A 259 -6.28 10.09 12.56
C PRO A 259 -6.72 10.98 11.39
N VAL A 260 -6.92 12.26 11.65
CA VAL A 260 -7.39 13.22 10.66
C VAL A 260 -6.58 14.50 10.75
N GLY A 261 -6.09 14.98 9.60
CA GLY A 261 -5.43 16.28 9.45
C GLY A 261 -6.44 17.43 9.37
N LYS A 262 -5.96 18.62 9.07
CA LYS A 262 -6.76 19.83 8.95
C LYS A 262 -6.46 20.64 7.69
N ASN A 263 -5.18 20.74 7.30
CA ASN A 263 -4.73 21.65 6.26
C ASN A 263 -4.63 20.96 4.89
N GLY A 264 -4.59 19.63 4.86
CA GLY A 264 -4.46 18.86 3.62
C GLY A 264 -3.10 18.99 2.93
N ASP A 265 -2.07 19.42 3.61
CA ASP A 265 -0.72 19.62 3.10
C ASP A 265 0.20 18.39 3.29
N CYS A 266 1.43 18.48 2.81
CA CYS A 266 2.43 17.42 2.99
C CYS A 266 2.73 17.14 4.46
N TYR A 267 2.68 18.18 5.32
CA TYR A 267 2.95 18.05 6.74
C TYR A 267 1.84 17.31 7.47
N ASP A 268 0.57 17.62 7.19
CA ASP A 268 -0.57 16.91 7.77
C ASP A 268 -0.60 15.44 7.33
N ARG A 269 -0.26 15.14 6.07
CA ARG A 269 -0.11 13.75 5.61
C ARG A 269 0.97 12.99 6.36
N TYR A 270 2.09 13.64 6.67
CA TYR A 270 3.13 13.09 7.53
C TYR A 270 2.59 12.80 8.95
N LEU A 271 1.91 13.78 9.58
CA LEU A 271 1.35 13.61 10.93
C LEU A 271 0.32 12.48 11.00
N VAL A 272 -0.53 12.36 9.99
CA VAL A 272 -1.51 11.26 9.90
C VAL A 272 -0.80 9.91 9.87
N ARG A 273 0.27 9.74 9.07
CA ARG A 273 1.03 8.48 9.03
C ARG A 273 1.71 8.14 10.36
N MET A 274 2.25 9.15 11.05
CA MET A 274 2.81 8.98 12.39
C MET A 274 1.76 8.51 13.40
N ALA A 275 0.57 9.08 13.33
CA ALA A 275 -0.54 8.68 14.18
C ALA A 275 -1.11 7.30 13.80
N GLU A 276 -1.20 6.98 12.50
CA GLU A 276 -1.63 5.65 12.03
C GLU A 276 -0.72 4.54 12.50
N MET A 277 0.58 4.75 12.55
CA MET A 277 1.52 3.74 13.11
C MET A 277 1.22 3.47 14.59
N ARG A 278 0.90 4.50 15.37
CA ARG A 278 0.50 4.33 16.78
C ARG A 278 -0.82 3.56 16.93
N GLU A 279 -1.79 3.83 16.07
CA GLU A 279 -3.06 3.10 16.07
C GLU A 279 -2.89 1.65 15.57
N SER A 280 -2.03 1.40 14.57
CA SER A 280 -1.71 0.05 14.12
C SER A 280 -1.08 -0.80 15.23
N VAL A 281 -0.21 -0.23 16.04
CA VAL A 281 0.35 -0.92 17.23
C VAL A 281 -0.77 -1.32 18.20
N LYS A 282 -1.75 -0.45 18.46
CA LYS A 282 -2.89 -0.79 19.32
C LYS A 282 -3.71 -1.96 18.78
N ILE A 283 -3.95 -1.99 17.47
CA ILE A 283 -4.63 -3.12 16.81
C ILE A 283 -3.80 -4.40 16.95
N MET A 284 -2.48 -4.33 16.72
CA MET A 284 -1.59 -5.47 16.81
C MET A 284 -1.55 -6.07 18.23
N VAL A 285 -1.50 -5.24 19.27
CA VAL A 285 -1.56 -5.68 20.67
C VAL A 285 -2.86 -6.43 20.93
N GLN A 286 -4.01 -5.85 20.57
CA GLN A 286 -5.32 -6.50 20.72
C GLN A 286 -5.40 -7.80 19.91
N ALA A 287 -4.83 -7.84 18.70
CA ALA A 287 -4.80 -9.06 17.89
C ALA A 287 -3.95 -10.16 18.54
N CYS A 288 -2.79 -9.83 19.09
CA CYS A 288 -1.95 -10.77 19.83
C CYS A 288 -2.66 -11.33 21.08
N GLU A 289 -3.36 -10.48 21.84
CA GLU A 289 -4.16 -10.90 22.99
C GLU A 289 -5.28 -11.86 22.56
N LYS A 290 -6.05 -11.50 21.53
CA LYS A 290 -7.14 -12.36 21.00
C LYS A 290 -6.61 -13.68 20.46
N LEU A 291 -5.45 -13.71 19.79
CA LEU A 291 -4.84 -14.93 19.26
C LEU A 291 -4.41 -15.93 20.37
N LYS A 292 -4.16 -15.44 21.59
CA LYS A 292 -3.82 -16.28 22.74
C LYS A 292 -5.04 -16.92 23.42
N LEU A 293 -6.24 -16.38 23.17
CA LEU A 293 -7.47 -16.89 23.79
C LEU A 293 -7.80 -18.32 23.31
N PRO A 294 -8.23 -19.22 24.21
CA PRO A 294 -8.59 -20.59 23.85
C PRO A 294 -9.70 -20.69 22.79
N GLU A 295 -10.66 -19.77 22.82
CA GLU A 295 -11.79 -19.71 21.88
C GLU A 295 -11.36 -19.41 20.43
N ASN A 296 -10.23 -18.76 20.24
CA ASN A 296 -9.67 -18.42 18.95
C ASN A 296 -8.60 -19.41 18.46
N GLN A 297 -8.45 -20.53 19.13
CA GLN A 297 -7.63 -21.64 18.66
C GLN A 297 -8.39 -22.48 17.64
N GLY A 298 -7.71 -23.01 16.62
CA GLY A 298 -8.37 -23.85 15.63
C GLY A 298 -7.66 -23.91 14.28
N ASP A 299 -8.41 -24.33 13.28
CA ASP A 299 -7.91 -24.41 11.91
C ASP A 299 -7.68 -22.97 11.34
N VAL A 300 -6.62 -22.83 10.57
CA VAL A 300 -6.26 -21.55 9.88
C VAL A 300 -6.67 -21.53 8.42
N LEU A 301 -7.25 -22.62 7.93
CA LEU A 301 -7.83 -22.77 6.59
C LEU A 301 -9.25 -23.32 6.71
N ALA A 302 -10.17 -22.74 5.96
CA ALA A 302 -11.52 -23.26 5.80
C ALA A 302 -11.48 -24.65 5.17
N ARG A 303 -12.41 -25.52 5.52
CA ARG A 303 -12.56 -26.82 4.88
C ARG A 303 -13.45 -26.68 3.65
N GLY A 304 -12.95 -27.07 2.49
CA GLY A 304 -13.73 -26.97 1.27
C GLY A 304 -12.97 -27.40 0.02
N LYS A 305 -13.62 -27.23 -1.12
CA LYS A 305 -13.06 -27.62 -2.41
C LYS A 305 -11.94 -26.70 -2.91
N ILE A 306 -11.86 -25.46 -2.40
CA ILE A 306 -10.85 -24.48 -2.80
C ILE A 306 -9.59 -24.52 -1.94
N THR A 307 -9.62 -25.26 -0.83
CA THR A 307 -8.53 -25.39 0.13
C THR A 307 -7.93 -26.79 0.11
N PRO A 308 -6.62 -26.93 0.38
CA PRO A 308 -5.97 -28.23 0.43
C PRO A 308 -6.47 -29.06 1.62
N PRO A 309 -6.56 -30.39 1.48
CA PRO A 309 -6.84 -31.30 2.58
C PRO A 309 -5.67 -31.33 3.57
N LYS A 310 -5.94 -31.77 4.81
CA LYS A 310 -4.87 -31.95 5.81
C LYS A 310 -3.87 -33.03 5.33
N ARG A 311 -2.58 -32.78 5.59
CA ARG A 311 -1.50 -33.69 5.17
C ARG A 311 -1.68 -35.11 5.69
N SER A 312 -2.25 -35.29 6.89
CA SER A 312 -2.56 -36.60 7.46
C SER A 312 -3.65 -37.32 6.68
N GLU A 313 -4.68 -36.62 6.20
CA GLU A 313 -5.78 -37.17 5.44
C GLU A 313 -5.35 -37.73 4.08
N MET A 314 -4.37 -37.04 3.42
CA MET A 314 -3.82 -37.52 2.15
C MET A 314 -3.12 -38.89 2.23
N LYS A 315 -2.71 -39.31 3.42
CA LYS A 315 -2.05 -40.59 3.65
C LYS A 315 -3.04 -41.75 3.85
N THR A 316 -4.29 -41.44 4.17
CA THR A 316 -5.30 -42.41 4.57
C THR A 316 -6.56 -42.41 3.70
N SER A 317 -6.82 -41.31 2.97
CA SER A 317 -7.97 -41.17 2.08
C SER A 317 -7.53 -40.94 0.63
N MET A 318 -8.04 -41.77 -0.27
CA MET A 318 -7.80 -41.66 -1.71
C MET A 318 -8.43 -40.35 -2.26
N GLU A 319 -9.61 -39.98 -1.80
CA GLU A 319 -10.31 -38.78 -2.20
C GLU A 319 -9.51 -37.52 -1.82
N ALA A 320 -8.93 -37.49 -0.63
CA ALA A 320 -8.08 -36.38 -0.18
C ALA A 320 -6.81 -36.25 -1.05
N LEU A 321 -6.20 -37.40 -1.40
CA LEU A 321 -5.03 -37.40 -2.28
C LEU A 321 -5.38 -36.89 -3.69
N ILE A 322 -6.49 -37.32 -4.27
CA ILE A 322 -6.97 -36.87 -5.59
C ILE A 322 -7.29 -35.36 -5.53
N HIS A 323 -7.96 -34.90 -4.48
CA HIS A 323 -8.29 -33.50 -4.29
C HIS A 323 -7.03 -32.63 -4.24
N HIS A 324 -6.04 -33.02 -3.44
CA HIS A 324 -4.76 -32.33 -3.38
C HIS A 324 -4.07 -32.28 -4.74
N PHE A 325 -4.00 -33.42 -5.45
CA PHE A 325 -3.37 -33.49 -6.77
C PHE A 325 -4.05 -32.53 -7.76
N LYS A 326 -5.39 -32.56 -7.83
CA LYS A 326 -6.14 -31.69 -8.73
C LYS A 326 -6.02 -30.21 -8.37
N LEU A 327 -6.02 -29.88 -7.08
CA LEU A 327 -5.92 -28.50 -6.62
C LEU A 327 -4.61 -27.84 -7.08
N TYR A 328 -3.50 -28.57 -7.08
CA TYR A 328 -2.19 -28.03 -7.46
C TYR A 328 -1.83 -28.20 -8.93
N THR A 329 -2.53 -29.06 -9.67
CA THR A 329 -2.31 -29.25 -11.11
C THR A 329 -3.32 -28.49 -11.95
N GLU A 330 -4.60 -28.67 -11.73
CA GLU A 330 -5.70 -28.03 -12.46
C GLU A 330 -6.12 -26.69 -11.82
N GLY A 331 -6.06 -26.60 -10.50
CA GLY A 331 -6.61 -25.50 -9.72
C GLY A 331 -8.09 -25.71 -9.39
N PHE A 332 -8.65 -24.82 -8.57
CA PHE A 332 -10.07 -24.83 -8.24
C PHE A 332 -10.85 -23.95 -9.21
N HIS A 333 -12.13 -24.26 -9.38
CA HIS A 333 -13.06 -23.49 -10.19
C HIS A 333 -13.81 -22.48 -9.31
N VAL A 334 -13.98 -21.27 -9.81
CA VAL A 334 -14.76 -20.22 -9.16
C VAL A 334 -16.09 -20.10 -9.89
N PRO A 335 -17.23 -20.01 -9.18
CA PRO A 335 -18.54 -19.82 -9.82
C PRO A 335 -18.55 -18.60 -10.72
N ALA A 336 -19.32 -18.68 -11.83
CA ALA A 336 -19.49 -17.54 -12.73
C ALA A 336 -20.17 -16.39 -11.99
N GLY A 337 -19.60 -15.19 -12.13
CA GLY A 337 -20.08 -13.99 -11.48
C GLY A 337 -19.02 -12.90 -11.46
N GLU A 338 -19.38 -11.78 -10.90
CA GLU A 338 -18.48 -10.63 -10.75
C GLU A 338 -18.52 -10.08 -9.33
N VAL A 339 -17.40 -9.57 -8.85
CA VAL A 339 -17.28 -8.99 -7.52
C VAL A 339 -16.24 -7.88 -7.50
N TYR A 340 -16.51 -6.85 -6.71
CA TYR A 340 -15.52 -5.89 -6.27
C TYR A 340 -15.20 -6.13 -4.79
N ALA A 341 -13.93 -6.31 -4.49
CA ALA A 341 -13.44 -6.39 -3.12
C ALA A 341 -12.33 -5.37 -2.93
N CYS A 342 -12.38 -4.62 -1.85
CA CYS A 342 -11.40 -3.60 -1.52
C CYS A 342 -10.96 -3.73 -0.07
N VAL A 343 -9.76 -3.26 0.20
CA VAL A 343 -9.15 -3.18 1.53
C VAL A 343 -8.54 -1.80 1.73
N GLU A 344 -8.43 -1.38 2.97
CA GLU A 344 -7.66 -0.19 3.34
C GLU A 344 -6.18 -0.57 3.38
N ALA A 345 -5.51 -0.46 2.23
CA ALA A 345 -4.07 -0.63 2.15
C ALA A 345 -3.34 0.60 2.74
N PRO A 346 -2.05 0.52 3.08
CA PRO A 346 -1.32 1.64 3.66
C PRO A 346 -1.35 2.93 2.82
N LYS A 347 -1.40 2.78 1.50
CA LYS A 347 -1.44 3.89 0.53
C LYS A 347 -2.85 4.41 0.24
N GLY A 348 -3.86 3.66 0.64
CA GLY A 348 -5.27 3.98 0.42
C GLY A 348 -6.10 2.76 0.03
N GLU A 349 -7.27 2.98 -0.55
CA GLU A 349 -8.13 1.91 -1.02
C GLU A 349 -7.48 1.15 -2.16
N PHE A 350 -7.10 -0.10 -1.90
CA PHE A 350 -6.73 -1.04 -2.94
C PHE A 350 -7.89 -1.99 -3.23
N GLY A 351 -8.29 -2.09 -4.50
CA GLY A 351 -9.45 -2.86 -4.90
C GLY A 351 -9.19 -3.79 -6.07
N VAL A 352 -9.88 -4.92 -6.04
CA VAL A 352 -9.87 -5.93 -7.10
C VAL A 352 -11.29 -6.12 -7.63
N TYR A 353 -11.51 -5.81 -8.89
CA TYR A 353 -12.72 -6.19 -9.62
C TYR A 353 -12.43 -7.47 -10.39
N LEU A 354 -13.10 -8.53 -10.00
CA LEU A 354 -12.89 -9.88 -10.50
C LEU A 354 -14.13 -10.37 -11.23
N VAL A 355 -13.95 -10.83 -12.47
CA VAL A 355 -14.97 -11.50 -13.27
C VAL A 355 -14.55 -12.95 -13.47
N ALA A 356 -15.41 -13.88 -13.08
CA ALA A 356 -15.25 -15.33 -13.24
C ALA A 356 -16.30 -15.88 -14.21
N ASP A 357 -15.89 -16.81 -15.06
CA ASP A 357 -16.76 -17.49 -16.05
C ASP A 357 -17.11 -18.94 -15.67
N GLY A 358 -16.73 -19.38 -14.47
CA GLY A 358 -16.89 -20.76 -14.03
C GLY A 358 -15.65 -21.63 -14.24
N SER A 359 -14.59 -21.09 -14.85
CA SER A 359 -13.34 -21.80 -15.08
C SER A 359 -12.38 -21.74 -13.88
N ASN A 360 -11.22 -22.35 -14.04
CA ASN A 360 -10.13 -22.33 -13.04
C ASN A 360 -9.22 -21.09 -13.18
N LYS A 361 -9.56 -20.14 -14.06
CA LYS A 361 -8.82 -18.91 -14.33
C LYS A 361 -9.79 -17.74 -14.30
N PRO A 362 -9.34 -16.54 -13.90
CA PRO A 362 -10.17 -15.36 -14.02
C PRO A 362 -10.41 -15.00 -15.50
N TYR A 363 -11.64 -14.67 -15.85
CA TYR A 363 -11.96 -14.09 -17.16
C TYR A 363 -11.37 -12.69 -17.27
N ARG A 364 -11.53 -11.88 -16.22
CA ARG A 364 -10.93 -10.54 -16.12
C ARG A 364 -10.64 -10.20 -14.66
N ALA A 365 -9.48 -9.64 -14.41
CA ALA A 365 -9.14 -9.01 -13.14
C ALA A 365 -8.71 -7.57 -13.41
N LYS A 366 -9.40 -6.60 -12.80
CA LYS A 366 -9.06 -5.18 -12.85
C LYS A 366 -8.60 -4.72 -11.47
N LEU A 367 -7.45 -4.07 -11.44
CA LEU A 367 -6.85 -3.58 -10.20
C LEU A 367 -7.07 -2.07 -10.06
N ARG A 368 -7.64 -1.66 -8.93
CA ARG A 368 -7.70 -0.27 -8.53
C ARG A 368 -6.53 -0.01 -7.59
N ALA A 369 -5.52 0.69 -8.07
CA ALA A 369 -4.36 1.09 -7.31
C ALA A 369 -4.54 2.53 -6.82
N PRO A 370 -4.42 2.82 -5.51
CA PRO A 370 -4.57 4.19 -5.01
C PRO A 370 -3.50 5.13 -5.58
N GLY A 371 -2.26 4.66 -5.70
CA GLY A 371 -1.16 5.45 -6.23
C GLY A 371 -1.35 5.95 -7.66
N PHE A 372 -2.10 5.21 -8.50
CA PHE A 372 -2.41 5.65 -9.86
C PHE A 372 -3.25 6.92 -9.88
N LEU A 373 -4.26 7.00 -9.02
CA LEU A 373 -5.13 8.18 -8.91
C LEU A 373 -4.40 9.34 -8.25
N HIS A 374 -3.59 9.07 -7.22
CA HIS A 374 -2.79 10.09 -6.55
C HIS A 374 -1.78 10.73 -7.51
N LEU A 375 -1.11 9.94 -8.33
CA LEU A 375 -0.12 10.43 -9.30
C LEU A 375 -0.76 11.26 -10.42
N GLN A 376 -1.98 10.93 -10.84
CA GLN A 376 -2.73 11.68 -11.85
C GLN A 376 -2.91 13.16 -11.46
N ALA A 377 -3.04 13.44 -10.17
CA ALA A 377 -3.25 14.78 -9.66
C ALA A 377 -1.97 15.62 -9.52
N MET A 378 -0.80 15.07 -9.86
CA MET A 378 0.49 15.77 -9.71
C MET A 378 0.52 17.12 -10.43
N ASP A 379 -0.07 17.24 -11.61
CA ASP A 379 -0.13 18.51 -12.34
C ASP A 379 -0.86 19.59 -11.53
N TYR A 380 -2.00 19.22 -10.95
CA TYR A 380 -2.79 20.10 -10.11
C TYR A 380 -2.06 20.50 -8.82
N ILE A 381 -1.51 19.50 -8.11
CA ILE A 381 -0.90 19.70 -6.79
C ILE A 381 0.43 20.45 -6.88
N CYS A 382 1.22 20.26 -7.95
CA CYS A 382 2.54 20.88 -8.10
C CYS A 382 2.49 22.29 -8.70
N LYS A 383 1.39 22.68 -9.33
CA LYS A 383 1.27 23.96 -10.02
C LYS A 383 1.44 25.13 -9.06
N GLY A 384 2.34 26.06 -9.41
CA GLY A 384 2.65 27.26 -8.60
C GLY A 384 3.65 27.01 -7.46
N HIS A 385 4.06 25.77 -7.23
CA HIS A 385 5.12 25.42 -6.27
C HIS A 385 6.51 25.47 -6.91
N GLN A 386 7.55 25.46 -6.10
CA GLN A 386 8.92 25.43 -6.57
C GLN A 386 9.34 24.00 -7.00
N LEU A 387 10.33 23.92 -7.87
CA LEU A 387 10.92 22.63 -8.28
C LEU A 387 11.34 21.76 -7.08
N ALA A 388 11.88 22.37 -6.02
CA ALA A 388 12.26 21.66 -4.81
C ALA A 388 11.07 21.04 -4.06
N ASP A 389 9.87 21.62 -4.18
CA ASP A 389 8.66 21.14 -3.52
C ASP A 389 8.07 19.92 -4.22
N VAL A 390 8.37 19.72 -5.52
CA VAL A 390 7.91 18.54 -6.27
C VAL A 390 8.36 17.25 -5.60
N ALA A 391 9.60 17.21 -5.08
CA ALA A 391 10.11 16.05 -4.37
C ALA A 391 9.34 15.79 -3.06
N ALA A 392 9.06 16.85 -2.29
CA ALA A 392 8.29 16.75 -1.04
C ALA A 392 6.83 16.30 -1.30
N ILE A 393 6.20 16.87 -2.32
CA ILE A 393 4.84 16.49 -2.75
C ILE A 393 4.81 15.01 -3.15
N LEU A 394 5.72 14.58 -4.03
CA LEU A 394 5.79 13.20 -4.51
C LEU A 394 6.00 12.21 -3.34
N GLY A 395 6.91 12.52 -2.43
CA GLY A 395 7.13 11.72 -1.22
C GLY A 395 5.89 11.62 -0.33
N SER A 396 5.10 12.69 -0.22
CA SER A 396 3.87 12.71 0.58
C SER A 396 2.73 11.89 -0.02
N LEU A 397 2.72 11.66 -1.35
CA LEU A 397 1.70 10.84 -2.03
C LEU A 397 1.87 9.33 -1.79
N ASP A 398 3.04 8.89 -1.35
CA ASP A 398 3.37 7.48 -1.09
C ASP A 398 3.17 6.57 -2.32
N ILE A 399 3.83 6.92 -3.41
CA ILE A 399 3.70 6.20 -4.68
C ILE A 399 4.65 5.01 -4.76
N VAL A 400 4.12 3.84 -5.17
CA VAL A 400 4.90 2.66 -5.56
C VAL A 400 4.52 2.25 -6.97
N PHE A 401 5.50 2.25 -7.87
CA PHE A 401 5.24 2.04 -9.29
C PHE A 401 4.85 0.61 -9.66
N GLY A 402 5.08 -0.34 -8.78
CA GLY A 402 4.59 -1.71 -8.99
C GLY A 402 3.07 -1.77 -9.08
N GLU A 403 2.33 -1.01 -8.27
CA GLU A 403 0.87 -0.93 -8.34
C GLU A 403 0.37 0.10 -9.37
N VAL A 404 1.11 1.17 -9.61
CA VAL A 404 0.74 2.20 -10.60
C VAL A 404 0.79 1.63 -12.00
N ASP A 405 1.90 1.00 -12.37
CA ASP A 405 2.14 0.49 -13.74
C ASP A 405 1.52 -0.90 -13.97
N ARG A 406 1.35 -1.73 -12.95
CA ARG A 406 0.75 -3.10 -12.96
C ARG A 406 1.44 -4.10 -13.88
#